data_85e52d3bfcfec86d67b334e5d0be63ac
#
_entry.id   85e52d3bfcfec86d67b334e5d0be63ac
#
_cell.length_a   1.000
_cell.length_b   1.000
_cell.length_c   1.000
_cell.angle_alpha   90.00
_cell.angle_beta   90.00
_cell.angle_gamma   90.00
#
_symmetry.space_group_name_H-M   'P 1'
#
loop_
_entity.id
_entity.type
_entity.pdbx_description
1 polymer ?
#
loop_
_entity_poly.entity_id
_entity_poly.type
_entity_poly.pdbx_seq_one_letter_code
_entity_poly.pdbx_strand_id
1 'polypeptide(L)'
;MANSAAASSDTFRISPEDLRANQTALGVSDPEFRALNDNWGRINGAVHKVQVAVPSINPVETMKFSSGFGYRNAPTRGASRNHKGIDIPGPVGTPIFATADGTIGRAEWVGGYGKFVEVNHGNAVQTRYGHLSAMNVTPGQRVRKGDIVGYMGSTGRSTGSHLHYEVRIAGEAINPIAFLAPQQSDPTGAKFLLATKTADSNAIGGPAEGE
;
A
#
# COMPACT_ATOMS: atom_id res chain seq x y z
N MET A 1 38.79 9.10 26.85
CA MET A 1 38.69 10.10 25.78
C MET A 1 38.32 9.34 24.49
N ALA A 2 37.05 9.26 24.16
CA ALA A 2 36.56 8.63 22.96
C ALA A 2 35.83 9.70 22.14
N ASN A 3 36.37 9.99 20.97
CA ASN A 3 35.89 11.01 20.06
C ASN A 3 34.79 10.40 19.19
N SER A 4 33.53 10.79 19.44
CA SER A 4 32.39 10.39 18.62
C SER A 4 32.29 11.38 17.46
N ALA A 5 32.68 10.94 16.26
CA ALA A 5 32.42 11.65 15.03
C ALA A 5 30.99 11.36 14.57
N ALA A 6 30.09 12.33 14.78
CA ALA A 6 28.77 12.33 14.19
C ALA A 6 28.90 12.58 12.69
N ALA A 7 28.49 11.60 11.87
CA ALA A 7 28.35 11.78 10.43
C ALA A 7 27.16 12.69 10.16
N SER A 8 27.44 13.91 9.74
CA SER A 8 26.48 14.85 9.19
C SER A 8 25.93 14.33 7.88
N SER A 9 24.65 14.03 7.82
CA SER A 9 23.93 13.78 6.56
C SER A 9 23.63 15.13 5.91
N ASP A 10 24.60 15.70 5.24
CA ASP A 10 24.38 16.86 4.38
C ASP A 10 23.52 16.44 3.19
N THR A 11 22.22 16.66 3.34
CA THR A 11 21.29 16.68 2.22
C THR A 11 21.63 17.94 1.42
N PHE A 12 22.25 17.78 0.27
CA PHE A 12 22.56 18.87 -0.65
C PHE A 12 21.26 19.55 -1.08
N ARG A 13 20.85 20.59 -0.37
CA ARG A 13 19.73 21.47 -0.71
C ARG A 13 20.28 22.68 -1.42
N ILE A 14 20.11 22.74 -2.74
CA ILE A 14 20.35 23.96 -3.49
C ILE A 14 19.21 24.93 -3.12
N SER A 15 19.55 26.06 -2.50
CA SER A 15 18.54 27.07 -2.15
C SER A 15 18.03 27.77 -3.42
N PRO A 16 16.81 28.32 -3.43
CA PRO A 16 16.33 29.14 -4.54
C PRO A 16 17.21 30.38 -4.80
N GLU A 17 17.96 30.84 -3.80
CA GLU A 17 18.90 31.97 -3.92
C GLU A 17 20.19 31.55 -4.63
N ASP A 18 20.72 30.36 -4.35
CA ASP A 18 21.88 29.79 -5.03
C ASP A 18 21.60 29.55 -6.52
N LEU A 19 20.39 29.11 -6.85
CA LEU A 19 19.94 28.97 -8.23
C LEU A 19 19.88 30.33 -8.96
N ARG A 20 19.40 31.38 -8.29
CA ARG A 20 19.35 32.75 -8.88
C ARG A 20 20.73 33.33 -9.04
N ALA A 21 21.62 33.15 -8.07
CA ALA A 21 23.01 33.63 -8.14
C ALA A 21 23.77 32.97 -9.30
N ASN A 22 23.61 31.66 -9.50
CA ASN A 22 24.17 30.94 -10.65
C ASN A 22 23.59 31.38 -12.00
N GLN A 23 22.30 31.72 -12.06
CA GLN A 23 21.68 32.24 -13.29
C GLN A 23 22.28 33.57 -13.71
N THR A 24 22.62 34.42 -12.73
CA THR A 24 23.25 35.74 -13.00
C THR A 24 24.73 35.59 -13.39
N ALA A 25 25.44 34.64 -12.80
CA ALA A 25 26.87 34.38 -13.06
C ALA A 25 27.12 33.76 -14.45
N LEU A 26 26.18 32.97 -14.97
CA LEU A 26 26.31 32.27 -16.26
C LEU A 26 25.78 33.07 -17.44
N GLY A 27 25.25 34.30 -17.25
CA GLY A 27 24.76 35.17 -18.32
C GLY A 27 23.64 34.53 -19.14
N VAL A 28 22.82 33.68 -18.54
CA VAL A 28 21.85 32.86 -19.26
C VAL A 28 20.59 33.68 -19.57
N SER A 29 20.59 34.37 -20.69
CA SER A 29 19.39 34.88 -21.37
C SER A 29 18.76 33.82 -22.31
N ASP A 30 19.20 32.56 -22.23
CA ASP A 30 18.76 31.50 -23.12
C ASP A 30 17.31 31.10 -22.81
N PRO A 31 16.38 31.27 -23.78
CA PRO A 31 15.00 30.89 -23.64
C PRO A 31 14.78 29.39 -23.39
N GLU A 32 15.68 28.51 -23.89
CA GLU A 32 15.60 27.06 -23.67
C GLU A 32 15.90 26.70 -22.21
N PHE A 33 16.86 27.39 -21.58
CA PHE A 33 17.17 27.17 -20.16
C PHE A 33 16.01 27.64 -19.26
N ARG A 34 15.35 28.75 -19.60
CA ARG A 34 14.16 29.21 -18.88
C ARG A 34 13.03 28.20 -18.99
N ALA A 35 12.76 27.70 -20.20
CA ALA A 35 11.74 26.68 -20.42
C ALA A 35 12.04 25.38 -19.66
N LEU A 36 13.31 24.98 -19.58
CA LEU A 36 13.77 23.81 -18.82
C LEU A 36 13.56 24.01 -17.31
N ASN A 37 13.91 25.18 -16.80
CA ASN A 37 13.76 25.52 -15.39
C ASN A 37 12.29 25.64 -14.97
N ASP A 38 11.44 26.22 -15.81
CA ASP A 38 9.99 26.28 -15.58
C ASP A 38 9.36 24.89 -15.62
N ASN A 39 9.80 24.04 -16.54
CA ASN A 39 9.35 22.66 -16.64
C ASN A 39 9.79 21.84 -15.42
N TRP A 40 11.02 22.05 -14.93
CA TRP A 40 11.53 21.45 -13.69
C TRP A 40 10.74 21.89 -12.46
N GLY A 41 10.40 23.18 -12.36
CA GLY A 41 9.53 23.72 -11.31
C GLY A 41 8.13 23.12 -11.33
N ARG A 42 7.56 22.89 -12.51
CA ARG A 42 6.26 22.22 -12.71
C ARG A 42 6.31 20.73 -12.34
N ILE A 43 7.38 20.03 -12.73
CA ILE A 43 7.61 18.61 -12.39
C ILE A 43 7.80 18.46 -10.88
N ASN A 44 8.65 19.26 -10.24
CA ASN A 44 8.84 19.23 -8.79
C ASN A 44 7.57 19.60 -8.01
N GLY A 45 6.81 20.58 -8.49
CA GLY A 45 5.51 20.91 -7.90
C GLY A 45 4.47 19.79 -8.04
N ALA A 46 4.56 18.99 -9.11
CA ALA A 46 3.72 17.80 -9.31
C ALA A 46 4.18 16.63 -8.45
N VAL A 47 5.49 16.40 -8.33
CA VAL A 47 6.07 15.32 -7.50
C VAL A 47 5.74 15.53 -6.02
N HIS A 48 5.69 16.76 -5.51
CA HIS A 48 5.27 17.06 -4.13
C HIS A 48 3.77 16.80 -3.87
N LYS A 49 2.95 16.64 -4.91
CA LYS A 49 1.51 16.31 -4.78
C LYS A 49 1.20 14.82 -4.83
N VAL A 50 2.17 13.97 -5.14
CA VAL A 50 1.97 12.52 -5.14
C VAL A 50 2.24 11.99 -3.73
N GLN A 51 1.31 12.28 -2.82
CA GLN A 51 1.30 11.68 -1.50
C GLN A 51 0.84 10.24 -1.64
N VAL A 52 1.78 9.30 -1.64
CA VAL A 52 1.48 7.86 -1.58
C VAL A 52 1.00 7.56 -0.17
N ALA A 53 -0.26 7.27 -0.02
CA ALA A 53 -0.78 6.78 1.24
C ALA A 53 -0.50 5.28 1.34
N VAL A 54 0.52 4.91 2.10
CA VAL A 54 0.86 3.50 2.37
C VAL A 54 -0.04 2.96 3.49
N PRO A 55 -0.65 1.76 3.33
CA PRO A 55 -1.36 1.10 4.41
C PRO A 55 -0.47 1.02 5.66
N SER A 56 -0.99 1.46 6.81
CA SER A 56 -0.16 1.63 8.02
C SER A 56 -0.90 1.38 9.34
N ILE A 57 -2.15 0.95 9.28
CA ILE A 57 -2.93 0.52 10.44
C ILE A 57 -3.59 -0.83 10.19
N ASN A 58 -4.02 -1.48 11.25
CA ASN A 58 -4.81 -2.69 11.15
C ASN A 58 -6.22 -2.39 10.57
N PRO A 59 -6.73 -3.23 9.66
CA PRO A 59 -8.07 -3.07 9.10
C PRO A 59 -9.19 -3.38 10.10
N VAL A 60 -8.87 -3.97 11.25
CA VAL A 60 -9.77 -4.25 12.39
C VAL A 60 -9.03 -4.02 13.70
N GLU A 61 -9.76 -3.75 14.79
CA GLU A 61 -9.15 -3.48 16.10
C GLU A 61 -8.39 -4.69 16.66
N THR A 62 -8.98 -5.88 16.57
CA THR A 62 -8.38 -7.10 17.12
C THR A 62 -7.85 -7.98 16.00
N MET A 63 -6.53 -8.11 15.92
CA MET A 63 -5.86 -8.90 14.89
C MET A 63 -5.61 -10.33 15.37
N LYS A 64 -6.33 -11.27 14.76
CA LYS A 64 -6.00 -12.70 14.77
C LYS A 64 -5.99 -13.18 13.33
N PHE A 65 -5.11 -14.09 12.98
CA PHE A 65 -5.04 -14.62 11.63
C PHE A 65 -5.56 -16.04 11.60
N SER A 66 -6.50 -16.35 10.70
CA SER A 66 -6.94 -17.72 10.40
C SER A 66 -6.25 -18.28 9.18
N SER A 67 -5.76 -17.43 8.28
CA SER A 67 -5.02 -17.83 7.08
C SER A 67 -4.07 -16.74 6.61
N GLY A 68 -2.83 -17.15 6.30
CA GLY A 68 -1.79 -16.27 5.77
C GLY A 68 -1.85 -16.09 4.25
N PHE A 69 -1.00 -15.20 3.75
CA PHE A 69 -0.75 -14.95 2.33
C PHE A 69 0.05 -16.08 1.68
N GLY A 70 -0.19 -16.34 0.40
CA GLY A 70 0.59 -17.26 -0.41
C GLY A 70 -0.01 -18.65 -0.55
N TYR A 71 0.84 -19.64 -0.83
CA TYR A 71 0.38 -21.01 -1.10
C TYR A 71 -0.12 -21.70 0.15
N ARG A 72 -1.33 -22.30 0.08
CA ARG A 72 -1.98 -23.02 1.16
C ARG A 72 -2.83 -24.18 0.63
N ASN A 73 -3.17 -25.13 1.50
CA ASN A 73 -4.23 -26.08 1.20
C ASN A 73 -5.55 -25.32 1.02
N ALA A 74 -6.27 -25.62 -0.06
CA ALA A 74 -7.56 -24.96 -0.32
C ALA A 74 -8.56 -25.30 0.82
N PRO A 75 -9.12 -24.28 1.50
CA PRO A 75 -10.01 -24.51 2.65
C PRO A 75 -11.35 -25.12 2.23
N THR A 76 -11.76 -24.93 0.97
CA THR A 76 -12.98 -25.48 0.38
C THR A 76 -12.74 -25.85 -1.07
N ARG A 77 -13.62 -26.73 -1.62
CA ARG A 77 -13.62 -27.06 -3.06
C ARG A 77 -13.80 -25.80 -3.89
N GLY A 78 -12.87 -25.53 -4.81
CA GLY A 78 -12.88 -24.35 -5.68
C GLY A 78 -12.25 -23.08 -5.07
N ALA A 79 -11.79 -23.11 -3.83
CA ALA A 79 -10.96 -22.03 -3.29
C ALA A 79 -9.56 -22.07 -3.91
N SER A 80 -8.96 -20.89 -4.10
CA SER A 80 -7.57 -20.77 -4.60
C SER A 80 -6.58 -21.33 -3.58
N ARG A 81 -5.62 -22.12 -4.06
CA ARG A 81 -4.46 -22.53 -3.26
C ARG A 81 -3.47 -21.36 -3.10
N ASN A 82 -3.45 -20.43 -4.04
CA ASN A 82 -2.67 -19.20 -3.92
C ASN A 82 -3.54 -18.11 -3.32
N HIS A 83 -3.36 -17.84 -2.02
CA HIS A 83 -4.11 -16.86 -1.26
C HIS A 83 -3.53 -15.47 -1.46
N LYS A 84 -4.31 -14.56 -2.05
CA LYS A 84 -3.87 -13.21 -2.44
C LYS A 84 -3.92 -12.19 -1.29
N GLY A 85 -4.25 -12.62 -0.09
CA GLY A 85 -4.42 -11.76 1.08
C GLY A 85 -4.19 -12.52 2.37
N ILE A 86 -4.76 -11.98 3.43
CA ILE A 86 -4.85 -12.60 4.75
C ILE A 86 -6.31 -12.69 5.18
N ASP A 87 -6.65 -13.70 5.95
CA ASP A 87 -7.99 -13.88 6.52
C ASP A 87 -7.96 -13.61 8.02
N ILE A 88 -8.78 -12.67 8.47
CA ILE A 88 -8.87 -12.19 9.85
C ILE A 88 -10.27 -12.53 10.39
N PRO A 89 -10.41 -13.56 11.24
CA PRO A 89 -11.70 -13.97 11.77
C PRO A 89 -12.21 -12.99 12.80
N GLY A 90 -13.55 -12.86 12.87
CA GLY A 90 -14.23 -12.04 13.86
C GLY A 90 -15.74 -12.13 13.75
N PRO A 91 -16.48 -11.52 14.68
CA PRO A 91 -17.94 -11.47 14.65
C PRO A 91 -18.48 -10.74 13.42
N VAL A 92 -19.62 -11.19 12.90
CA VAL A 92 -20.37 -10.43 11.89
C VAL A 92 -20.70 -9.05 12.45
N GLY A 93 -20.50 -8.00 11.64
CA GLY A 93 -20.76 -6.62 12.05
C GLY A 93 -19.55 -5.91 12.66
N THR A 94 -18.40 -6.58 12.87
CA THR A 94 -17.16 -5.93 13.32
C THR A 94 -16.79 -4.81 12.31
N PRO A 95 -16.54 -3.56 12.77
CA PRO A 95 -16.12 -2.46 11.90
C PRO A 95 -14.81 -2.78 11.18
N ILE A 96 -14.74 -2.39 9.91
CA ILE A 96 -13.55 -2.54 9.06
C ILE A 96 -13.10 -1.17 8.61
N PHE A 97 -11.82 -0.86 8.79
CA PHE A 97 -11.23 0.46 8.60
C PHE A 97 -10.37 0.54 7.34
N ALA A 98 -10.41 1.70 6.67
CA ALA A 98 -9.44 2.04 5.63
C ALA A 98 -8.03 2.10 6.23
N THR A 99 -7.09 1.35 5.69
CA THR A 99 -5.72 1.25 6.26
C THR A 99 -4.80 2.39 5.84
N ALA A 100 -5.23 3.22 4.90
CA ALA A 100 -4.58 4.47 4.46
C ALA A 100 -5.61 5.42 3.85
N ASP A 101 -5.24 6.68 3.65
CA ASP A 101 -6.04 7.65 2.89
C ASP A 101 -6.21 7.18 1.44
N GLY A 102 -7.36 7.47 0.83
CA GLY A 102 -7.57 7.07 -0.55
C GLY A 102 -8.94 7.46 -1.12
N THR A 103 -9.23 6.88 -2.26
CA THR A 103 -10.54 7.01 -2.94
C THR A 103 -11.08 5.62 -3.21
N ILE A 104 -12.36 5.42 -2.92
CA ILE A 104 -13.04 4.14 -3.19
C ILE A 104 -13.08 3.90 -4.71
N GLY A 105 -12.40 2.85 -5.14
CA GLY A 105 -12.43 2.40 -6.53
C GLY A 105 -13.67 1.58 -6.82
N ARG A 106 -14.00 0.66 -5.92
CA ARG A 106 -15.14 -0.25 -6.05
C ARG A 106 -15.83 -0.48 -4.69
N ALA A 107 -17.14 -0.56 -4.69
CA ALA A 107 -17.97 -0.98 -3.55
C ALA A 107 -19.17 -1.73 -4.12
N GLU A 108 -19.07 -3.06 -4.26
CA GLU A 108 -20.04 -3.87 -4.99
C GLU A 108 -19.92 -5.34 -4.63
N TRP A 109 -20.79 -6.18 -5.20
CA TRP A 109 -20.66 -7.64 -5.12
C TRP A 109 -19.66 -8.14 -6.16
N VAL A 110 -18.64 -8.89 -5.72
CA VAL A 110 -17.60 -9.46 -6.58
C VAL A 110 -17.48 -10.96 -6.34
N GLY A 111 -18.04 -11.78 -7.18
CA GLY A 111 -17.89 -13.24 -7.24
C GLY A 111 -17.51 -13.90 -5.91
N GLY A 112 -16.32 -14.50 -5.86
CA GLY A 112 -15.82 -15.18 -4.65
C GLY A 112 -15.62 -14.28 -3.43
N TYR A 113 -15.40 -12.97 -3.62
CA TYR A 113 -15.23 -12.01 -2.51
C TYR A 113 -16.54 -11.62 -1.81
N GLY A 114 -17.71 -11.85 -2.44
CA GLY A 114 -18.99 -11.38 -1.90
C GLY A 114 -19.11 -9.85 -1.96
N LYS A 115 -19.66 -9.22 -0.91
CA LYS A 115 -19.61 -7.77 -0.77
C LYS A 115 -18.18 -7.33 -0.57
N PHE A 116 -17.75 -6.38 -1.41
CA PHE A 116 -16.36 -6.07 -1.63
C PHE A 116 -16.14 -4.55 -1.70
N VAL A 117 -15.08 -4.08 -1.08
CA VAL A 117 -14.59 -2.70 -1.19
C VAL A 117 -13.14 -2.72 -1.66
N GLU A 118 -12.81 -1.82 -2.60
CA GLU A 118 -11.44 -1.54 -3.03
C GLU A 118 -11.14 -0.06 -2.82
N VAL A 119 -10.03 0.25 -2.18
CA VAL A 119 -9.53 1.61 -1.96
C VAL A 119 -8.28 1.84 -2.77
N ASN A 120 -8.24 2.89 -3.57
CA ASN A 120 -7.09 3.35 -4.32
C ASN A 120 -6.34 4.42 -3.51
N HIS A 121 -5.07 4.17 -3.22
CA HIS A 121 -4.21 5.03 -2.38
C HIS A 121 -3.25 5.92 -3.18
N GLY A 122 -3.35 5.89 -4.51
CA GLY A 122 -2.37 6.52 -5.41
C GLY A 122 -1.19 5.60 -5.75
N ASN A 123 -0.39 5.98 -6.76
CA ASN A 123 0.80 5.26 -7.24
C ASN A 123 0.63 3.74 -7.38
N ALA A 124 -0.52 3.32 -7.93
CA ALA A 124 -0.89 1.93 -8.13
C ALA A 124 -0.96 1.08 -6.83
N VAL A 125 -1.04 1.71 -5.65
CA VAL A 125 -1.29 1.04 -4.37
C VAL A 125 -2.79 0.94 -4.15
N GLN A 126 -3.27 -0.26 -3.82
CA GLN A 126 -4.68 -0.54 -3.54
C GLN A 126 -4.78 -1.45 -2.32
N THR A 127 -5.88 -1.30 -1.56
CA THR A 127 -6.31 -2.29 -0.56
C THR A 127 -7.68 -2.82 -0.90
N ARG A 128 -7.93 -4.10 -0.54
CA ARG A 128 -9.18 -4.80 -0.82
C ARG A 128 -9.73 -5.45 0.44
N TYR A 129 -11.03 -5.37 0.57
CA TYR A 129 -11.80 -5.84 1.73
C TYR A 129 -12.93 -6.71 1.23
N GLY A 130 -12.88 -8.01 1.53
CA GLY A 130 -13.85 -9.01 1.07
C GLY A 130 -14.70 -9.60 2.19
N HIS A 131 -15.71 -10.36 1.80
CA HIS A 131 -16.66 -11.08 2.64
C HIS A 131 -17.51 -10.21 3.57
N LEU A 132 -17.69 -8.91 3.23
CA LEU A 132 -18.39 -7.93 4.07
C LEU A 132 -19.86 -8.30 4.25
N SER A 133 -20.42 -8.00 5.44
CA SER A 133 -21.88 -8.04 5.67
C SER A 133 -22.57 -6.80 5.13
N ALA A 134 -21.91 -5.64 5.21
CA ALA A 134 -22.38 -4.37 4.65
C ALA A 134 -21.19 -3.51 4.21
N MET A 135 -21.40 -2.70 3.18
CA MET A 135 -20.46 -1.67 2.72
C MET A 135 -20.95 -0.32 3.25
N ASN A 136 -20.04 0.52 3.78
CA ASN A 136 -20.37 1.83 4.36
C ASN A 136 -19.89 2.99 3.46
N VAL A 137 -19.52 2.69 2.24
CA VAL A 137 -18.91 3.63 1.29
C VAL A 137 -19.43 3.39 -0.12
N THR A 138 -19.25 4.38 -1.01
CA THR A 138 -19.63 4.32 -2.42
C THR A 138 -18.44 4.60 -3.32
N PRO A 139 -18.41 4.08 -4.58
CA PRO A 139 -17.37 4.37 -5.54
C PRO A 139 -17.17 5.89 -5.75
N GLY A 140 -15.91 6.35 -5.84
CA GLY A 140 -15.55 7.75 -5.94
C GLY A 140 -15.47 8.51 -4.62
N GLN A 141 -15.96 7.96 -3.52
CA GLN A 141 -15.88 8.58 -2.19
C GLN A 141 -14.42 8.62 -1.71
N ARG A 142 -14.01 9.78 -1.15
CA ARG A 142 -12.73 9.91 -0.44
C ARG A 142 -12.87 9.35 0.96
N VAL A 143 -11.86 8.60 1.40
CA VAL A 143 -11.73 8.07 2.75
C VAL A 143 -10.38 8.43 3.34
N ARG A 144 -10.34 8.64 4.64
CA ARG A 144 -9.12 8.81 5.43
C ARG A 144 -8.76 7.50 6.10
N LYS A 145 -7.51 7.35 6.41
CA LYS A 145 -7.04 6.26 7.27
C LYS A 145 -7.84 6.22 8.57
N GLY A 146 -8.43 5.05 8.87
CA GLY A 146 -9.30 4.85 10.03
C GLY A 146 -10.80 5.06 9.78
N ASP A 147 -11.21 5.53 8.61
CA ASP A 147 -12.64 5.60 8.26
C ASP A 147 -13.21 4.19 8.10
N ILE A 148 -14.46 3.99 8.53
CA ILE A 148 -15.17 2.71 8.36
C ILE A 148 -15.57 2.54 6.90
N VAL A 149 -15.03 1.51 6.25
CA VAL A 149 -15.34 1.16 4.85
C VAL A 149 -16.44 0.10 4.73
N GLY A 150 -16.67 -0.67 5.81
CA GLY A 150 -17.71 -1.70 5.84
C GLY A 150 -17.69 -2.47 7.15
N TYR A 151 -18.42 -3.57 7.16
CA TYR A 151 -18.57 -4.42 8.33
C TYR A 151 -18.28 -5.86 7.97
N MET A 152 -17.59 -6.58 8.87
CA MET A 152 -17.24 -7.99 8.69
C MET A 152 -18.46 -8.87 8.48
N GLY A 153 -18.33 -9.88 7.63
CA GLY A 153 -19.38 -10.83 7.33
C GLY A 153 -18.85 -12.18 6.86
N SER A 154 -19.68 -12.88 6.09
CA SER A 154 -19.36 -14.18 5.50
C SER A 154 -20.00 -14.31 4.11
N THR A 155 -20.04 -13.20 3.35
CA THR A 155 -20.64 -13.19 2.01
C THR A 155 -19.67 -13.74 0.96
N GLY A 156 -20.20 -14.20 -0.17
CA GLY A 156 -19.41 -14.82 -1.22
C GLY A 156 -18.94 -16.23 -0.86
N ARG A 157 -17.70 -16.58 -1.24
CA ARG A 157 -17.11 -17.89 -0.92
C ARG A 157 -16.34 -17.83 0.39
N SER A 158 -17.03 -18.02 1.47
CA SER A 158 -16.52 -17.96 2.84
C SER A 158 -16.95 -19.17 3.65
N THR A 159 -16.13 -19.67 4.53
CA THR A 159 -16.42 -20.81 5.46
C THR A 159 -16.92 -20.35 6.81
N GLY A 160 -16.85 -19.06 7.11
CA GLY A 160 -17.24 -18.46 8.38
C GLY A 160 -16.96 -16.98 8.39
N SER A 161 -17.40 -16.26 9.41
CA SER A 161 -17.22 -14.80 9.49
C SER A 161 -15.76 -14.41 9.60
N HIS A 162 -15.26 -13.69 8.60
CA HIS A 162 -13.89 -13.14 8.56
C HIS A 162 -13.80 -11.98 7.57
N LEU A 163 -12.78 -11.15 7.72
CA LEU A 163 -12.32 -10.22 6.71
C LEU A 163 -11.25 -10.90 5.85
N HIS A 164 -11.44 -10.90 4.54
CA HIS A 164 -10.37 -11.13 3.59
C HIS A 164 -9.74 -9.78 3.20
N TYR A 165 -8.45 -9.59 3.51
CA TYR A 165 -7.74 -8.34 3.30
C TYR A 165 -6.55 -8.52 2.37
N GLU A 166 -6.47 -7.70 1.30
CA GLU A 166 -5.35 -7.67 0.35
C GLU A 166 -4.68 -6.30 0.31
N VAL A 167 -3.37 -6.29 0.13
CA VAL A 167 -2.60 -5.14 -0.36
C VAL A 167 -2.13 -5.45 -1.77
N ARG A 168 -2.29 -4.50 -2.68
CA ARG A 168 -1.84 -4.66 -4.07
C ARG A 168 -0.99 -3.49 -4.50
N ILE A 169 0.06 -3.78 -5.27
CA ILE A 169 0.95 -2.78 -5.86
C ILE A 169 1.07 -3.09 -7.35
N ALA A 170 0.76 -2.13 -8.21
CA ALA A 170 0.77 -2.30 -9.66
C ALA A 170 -0.06 -3.52 -10.15
N GLY A 171 -1.19 -3.81 -9.46
CA GLY A 171 -2.07 -4.93 -9.76
C GLY A 171 -1.65 -6.27 -9.16
N GLU A 172 -0.44 -6.40 -8.62
CA GLU A 172 0.04 -7.61 -7.96
C GLU A 172 -0.33 -7.65 -6.47
N ALA A 173 -0.70 -8.82 -5.96
CA ALA A 173 -0.98 -9.02 -4.55
C ALA A 173 0.33 -9.18 -3.77
N ILE A 174 0.50 -8.38 -2.71
CA ILE A 174 1.67 -8.38 -1.84
C ILE A 174 1.25 -8.86 -0.45
N ASN A 175 2.17 -9.50 0.30
CA ASN A 175 1.88 -9.97 1.64
C ASN A 175 1.48 -8.81 2.57
N PRO A 176 0.20 -8.76 3.03
CA PRO A 176 -0.28 -7.64 3.84
C PRO A 176 0.37 -7.53 5.22
N ILE A 177 0.90 -8.62 5.77
CA ILE A 177 1.50 -8.64 7.12
C ILE A 177 2.62 -7.60 7.24
N ALA A 178 3.37 -7.40 6.17
CA ALA A 178 4.43 -6.40 6.12
C ALA A 178 3.96 -4.95 6.36
N PHE A 179 2.69 -4.66 6.06
CA PHE A 179 2.07 -3.33 6.25
C PHE A 179 1.34 -3.19 7.60
N LEU A 180 1.09 -4.32 8.28
CA LEU A 180 0.36 -4.37 9.55
C LEU A 180 1.30 -4.47 10.76
N ALA A 181 2.58 -4.76 10.57
CA ALA A 181 3.56 -4.78 11.65
C ALA A 181 3.65 -3.39 12.29
N PRO A 182 3.80 -3.28 13.63
CA PRO A 182 4.03 -2.00 14.28
C PRO A 182 5.26 -1.36 13.64
N GLN A 183 5.06 -0.29 12.93
CA GLN A 183 6.13 0.44 12.28
C GLN A 183 7.01 1.04 13.38
N GLN A 184 8.17 0.42 13.63
CA GLN A 184 9.26 1.14 14.21
C GLN A 184 9.57 2.27 13.24
N SER A 185 9.33 3.48 13.69
CA SER A 185 9.37 4.74 12.99
C SER A 185 10.54 4.84 11.99
N ASP A 186 10.31 4.49 10.74
CA ASP A 186 11.15 4.92 9.63
C ASP A 186 10.40 6.02 8.87
N PRO A 187 10.85 7.27 8.93
CA PRO A 187 10.15 8.41 8.33
C PRO A 187 10.12 8.39 6.80
N THR A 188 10.77 7.46 6.13
CA THR A 188 10.91 7.49 4.67
C THR A 188 10.07 6.47 3.91
N GLY A 189 9.48 5.45 4.53
CA GLY A 189 8.59 4.46 3.87
C GLY A 189 9.18 3.73 2.64
N ALA A 190 10.24 4.29 2.04
CA ALA A 190 10.82 3.83 0.78
C ALA A 190 11.62 2.52 0.90
N LYS A 191 12.27 2.28 2.04
CA LYS A 191 13.02 1.04 2.31
C LYS A 191 12.12 -0.19 2.39
N PHE A 192 10.87 0.01 2.78
CA PHE A 192 9.91 -1.04 2.97
C PHE A 192 9.40 -1.65 1.65
N LEU A 193 9.19 -0.81 0.63
CA LEU A 193 8.75 -1.25 -0.69
C LEU A 193 9.81 -2.06 -1.44
N LEU A 194 11.10 -1.78 -1.19
CA LEU A 194 12.23 -2.51 -1.78
C LEU A 194 12.45 -3.89 -1.12
N ALA A 195 12.24 -4.01 0.19
CA ALA A 195 12.41 -5.27 0.90
C ALA A 195 11.36 -6.33 0.54
N THR A 196 10.10 -5.92 0.26
CA THR A 196 9.04 -6.85 -0.13
C THR A 196 9.23 -7.43 -1.52
N LYS A 197 9.88 -6.70 -2.43
CA LYS A 197 10.12 -7.16 -3.81
C LYS A 197 11.27 -8.18 -3.91
N THR A 198 12.24 -8.12 -2.99
CA THR A 198 13.38 -9.06 -2.96
C THR A 198 13.07 -10.38 -2.25
N ALA A 199 12.07 -10.43 -1.37
CA ALA A 199 11.70 -11.65 -0.66
C ALA A 199 10.94 -12.66 -1.55
N ASP A 200 10.19 -12.19 -2.56
CA ASP A 200 9.41 -13.06 -3.46
C ASP A 200 10.22 -13.64 -4.63
N SER A 201 11.42 -13.11 -4.91
CA SER A 201 12.23 -13.60 -6.04
C SER A 201 13.04 -14.88 -5.74
N ASN A 202 13.05 -15.35 -4.49
CA ASN A 202 13.83 -16.54 -4.08
C ASN A 202 12.96 -17.79 -3.81
N ALA A 203 11.66 -17.76 -4.15
CA ALA A 203 10.75 -18.90 -3.95
C ALA A 203 10.52 -19.73 -5.24
N ILE A 204 11.50 -19.74 -6.17
CA ILE A 204 11.51 -20.66 -7.30
C ILE A 204 12.61 -21.71 -7.07
N GLY A 205 12.38 -22.58 -6.10
CA GLY A 205 12.98 -23.90 -6.04
C GLY A 205 11.97 -24.91 -6.57
N GLY A 206 12.01 -25.23 -7.85
CA GLY A 206 11.26 -26.35 -8.42
C GLY A 206 11.75 -27.66 -7.83
N PRO A 207 10.89 -28.72 -7.77
CA PRO A 207 11.32 -30.03 -7.31
C PRO A 207 12.33 -30.58 -8.33
N ALA A 208 13.46 -31.08 -7.82
CA ALA A 208 14.40 -31.88 -8.57
C ALA A 208 13.71 -33.15 -9.07
N GLU A 209 13.72 -33.37 -10.36
CA GLU A 209 13.47 -34.68 -10.94
C GLU A 209 14.59 -35.62 -10.53
N GLY A 210 14.24 -36.77 -10.00
CA GLY A 210 15.17 -37.83 -9.66
C GLY A 210 14.48 -39.13 -9.41
N GLU A 211 14.54 -40.04 -10.42
CA GLU A 211 14.40 -41.50 -10.42
C GLU A 211 13.18 -42.12 -9.73
#